data_bc4edc6f7bef7beb3f0a19bab6518b0b
#
_entry.id   bc4edc6f7bef7beb3f0a19bab6518b0b
#
_cell.length_a   1.000
_cell.length_b   1.000
_cell.length_c   1.000
_cell.angle_alpha   90.00
_cell.angle_beta   90.00
_cell.angle_gamma   90.00
#
_symmetry.space_group_name_H-M   'P 1'
#
loop_
_entity.id
_entity.type
_entity.pdbx_description
1 polymer ?
#
loop_
_entity_poly.entity_id
_entity_poly.type
_entity_poly.pdbx_seq_one_letter_code
_entity_poly.pdbx_strand_id
1 'polypeptide(L)'
;MDDEVTAFAPASMGNVAVGYDVLGGALSGLGDRVTVRRLETPTVRVGSITGRVPDLPTTPADNTATVALQSLRDAAGMNGGFEVSIEKGIPLGSGLGGSAASAVGAVVAGAELLSASWSQADLLPHALAGEAVASGDLHPDNVAPCLFGGLVLTREMDPPDVVPIPVPSDIRCVLVHPDRVLPTREARACLPDTIPLSESVRQTAHLGAF
;
A
#
# COMPACT_ATOMS: atom_id res chain seq x y z
N MET A 1 7.76 -27.05 -1.10
CA MET A 1 7.44 -25.60 -1.17
C MET A 1 6.14 -25.44 -0.43
N ASP A 2 6.06 -24.46 0.40
CA ASP A 2 4.80 -24.13 1.07
C ASP A 2 3.79 -23.69 0.02
N ASP A 3 2.56 -24.19 0.11
CA ASP A 3 1.48 -23.82 -0.82
C ASP A 3 0.75 -22.55 -0.37
N GLU A 4 1.10 -22.05 0.82
CA GLU A 4 0.46 -20.89 1.46
C GLU A 4 1.48 -20.09 2.28
N VAL A 5 1.40 -18.76 2.19
CA VAL A 5 2.24 -17.81 2.94
C VAL A 5 1.36 -16.69 3.50
N THR A 6 1.65 -16.28 4.74
CA THR A 6 1.01 -15.14 5.39
C THR A 6 2.00 -14.01 5.62
N ALA A 7 1.70 -12.83 5.12
CA ALA A 7 2.43 -11.60 5.38
C ALA A 7 1.65 -10.69 6.35
N PHE A 8 2.38 -9.97 7.21
CA PHE A 8 1.84 -8.85 7.98
C PHE A 8 2.19 -7.56 7.26
N ALA A 9 1.18 -6.78 6.89
CA ALA A 9 1.33 -5.49 6.24
C ALA A 9 0.96 -4.38 7.24
N PRO A 10 1.92 -3.53 7.66
CA PRO A 10 1.66 -2.50 8.65
C PRO A 10 0.73 -1.42 8.11
N ALA A 11 -0.01 -0.78 9.01
CA ALA A 11 -0.66 0.48 8.71
C ALA A 11 0.38 1.55 8.33
N SER A 12 -0.02 2.54 7.59
CA SER A 12 0.83 3.64 7.14
C SER A 12 0.12 4.98 7.24
N MET A 13 0.91 6.03 7.37
CA MET A 13 0.45 7.41 7.24
C MET A 13 1.10 8.01 5.99
N GLY A 14 0.29 8.49 5.08
CA GLY A 14 0.72 9.27 3.92
C GLY A 14 0.76 10.76 4.20
N ASN A 15 1.25 11.54 3.25
CA ASN A 15 1.26 13.00 3.31
C ASN A 15 1.92 13.56 4.59
N VAL A 16 3.03 12.96 5.02
CA VAL A 16 3.69 13.34 6.28
C VAL A 16 4.18 14.78 6.19
N ALA A 17 3.67 15.64 7.08
CA ALA A 17 4.01 17.06 7.18
C ALA A 17 3.90 17.79 5.82
N VAL A 18 5.03 18.17 5.25
CA VAL A 18 5.15 18.90 3.98
C VAL A 18 5.31 18.00 2.76
N GLY A 19 5.26 16.68 2.95
CA GLY A 19 5.52 15.68 1.92
C GLY A 19 4.27 15.15 1.24
N TYR A 20 3.40 16.02 0.74
CA TYR A 20 2.20 15.62 0.01
C TYR A 20 2.54 14.66 -1.13
N ASP A 21 1.92 13.47 -1.13
CA ASP A 21 2.09 12.35 -2.08
C ASP A 21 3.52 11.76 -2.18
N VAL A 22 4.50 12.27 -1.43
CA VAL A 22 5.90 11.79 -1.53
C VAL A 22 6.48 11.25 -0.22
N LEU A 23 6.00 11.73 0.95
CA LEU A 23 6.45 11.27 2.26
C LEU A 23 5.41 10.37 2.93
N GLY A 24 5.85 9.20 3.34
CA GLY A 24 5.01 8.27 4.07
C GLY A 24 5.75 7.53 5.17
N GLY A 25 5.03 7.12 6.21
CA GLY A 25 5.59 6.41 7.35
C GLY A 25 4.82 5.15 7.70
N ALA A 26 5.52 4.05 7.96
CA ALA A 26 4.94 2.81 8.48
C ALA A 26 4.69 2.93 9.99
N LEU A 27 3.61 2.33 10.45
CA LEU A 27 3.17 2.35 11.85
C LEU A 27 3.34 0.98 12.48
N SER A 28 3.97 0.91 13.64
CA SER A 28 4.13 -0.34 14.37
C SER A 28 2.84 -0.76 15.10
N GLY A 29 2.59 -2.06 15.22
CA GLY A 29 1.55 -2.64 16.07
C GLY A 29 0.14 -2.67 15.48
N LEU A 30 -0.12 -1.98 14.37
CA LEU A 30 -1.38 -1.99 13.65
C LEU A 30 -1.13 -2.40 12.19
N GLY A 31 -1.94 -3.28 11.64
CA GLY A 31 -1.79 -3.74 10.27
C GLY A 31 -2.79 -4.83 9.91
N ASP A 32 -2.72 -5.29 8.67
CA ASP A 32 -3.50 -6.40 8.14
C ASP A 32 -2.65 -7.66 8.06
N ARG A 33 -3.27 -8.83 8.15
CA ARG A 33 -2.67 -10.11 7.80
C ARG A 33 -3.23 -10.58 6.48
N VAL A 34 -2.36 -10.86 5.54
CA VAL A 34 -2.76 -11.30 4.20
C VAL A 34 -2.13 -12.65 3.94
N THR A 35 -2.99 -13.64 3.73
CA THR A 35 -2.59 -15.02 3.42
C THR A 35 -2.84 -15.28 1.95
N VAL A 36 -1.82 -15.71 1.24
CA VAL A 36 -1.90 -16.09 -0.18
C VAL A 36 -1.65 -17.58 -0.31
N ARG A 37 -2.53 -18.26 -1.03
CA ARG A 37 -2.39 -19.67 -1.36
C ARG A 37 -2.27 -19.85 -2.88
N ARG A 38 -1.37 -20.72 -3.31
CA ARG A 38 -1.20 -21.08 -4.72
C ARG A 38 -2.39 -21.89 -5.23
N LEU A 39 -2.78 -21.64 -6.48
CA LEU A 39 -3.78 -22.40 -7.20
C LEU A 39 -3.21 -23.00 -8.48
N GLU A 40 -3.64 -24.22 -8.81
CA GLU A 40 -3.34 -24.88 -10.10
C GLU A 40 -3.98 -24.12 -11.29
N THR A 41 -5.16 -23.55 -11.07
CA THR A 41 -5.91 -22.80 -12.08
C THR A 41 -5.36 -21.40 -12.27
N PRO A 42 -5.33 -20.83 -13.50
CA PRO A 42 -4.79 -19.50 -13.78
C PRO A 42 -5.76 -18.38 -13.38
N THR A 43 -6.19 -18.39 -12.11
CA THR A 43 -7.16 -17.44 -11.57
C THR A 43 -6.62 -16.78 -10.30
N VAL A 44 -6.94 -15.48 -10.11
CA VAL A 44 -6.74 -14.80 -8.84
C VAL A 44 -8.10 -14.50 -8.24
N ARG A 45 -8.32 -14.90 -6.98
CA ARG A 45 -9.61 -14.75 -6.32
C ARG A 45 -9.47 -14.43 -4.84
N VAL A 46 -10.52 -13.83 -4.29
CA VAL A 46 -10.66 -13.68 -2.84
C VAL A 46 -11.17 -14.99 -2.23
N GLY A 47 -10.49 -15.50 -1.22
CA GLY A 47 -10.91 -16.64 -0.40
C GLY A 47 -11.82 -16.17 0.74
N SER A 48 -11.31 -15.28 1.60
CA SER A 48 -12.09 -14.73 2.72
C SER A 48 -11.60 -13.32 3.09
N ILE A 49 -12.52 -12.53 3.65
CA ILE A 49 -12.20 -11.25 4.29
C ILE A 49 -12.80 -11.27 5.68
N THR A 50 -11.99 -11.01 6.70
CA THR A 50 -12.37 -11.05 8.10
C THR A 50 -11.82 -9.84 8.87
N GLY A 51 -12.10 -9.75 10.16
CA GLY A 51 -11.58 -8.69 11.02
C GLY A 51 -12.46 -7.46 11.06
N ARG A 52 -11.85 -6.27 11.10
CA ARG A 52 -12.56 -4.99 11.33
C ARG A 52 -13.43 -4.53 10.15
N VAL A 53 -13.17 -5.02 8.95
CA VAL A 53 -13.85 -4.59 7.71
C VAL A 53 -14.12 -5.81 6.83
N PRO A 54 -15.15 -6.63 7.15
CA PRO A 54 -15.43 -7.84 6.39
C PRO A 54 -16.12 -7.58 5.04
N ASP A 55 -16.79 -6.44 4.88
CA ASP A 55 -17.65 -6.13 3.72
C ASP A 55 -16.88 -5.40 2.59
N LEU A 56 -15.64 -5.80 2.32
CA LEU A 56 -14.89 -5.31 1.17
C LEU A 56 -15.28 -6.05 -0.11
N PRO A 57 -15.05 -5.44 -1.31
CA PRO A 57 -15.32 -6.09 -2.58
C PRO A 57 -14.60 -7.45 -2.69
N THR A 58 -15.33 -8.46 -3.13
CA THR A 58 -14.79 -9.81 -3.41
C THR A 58 -14.63 -10.09 -4.91
N THR A 59 -15.15 -9.20 -5.76
CA THR A 59 -14.90 -9.22 -7.21
C THR A 59 -13.41 -8.98 -7.45
N PRO A 60 -12.70 -9.86 -8.18
CA PRO A 60 -11.24 -9.73 -8.34
C PRO A 60 -10.77 -8.39 -8.93
N ALA A 61 -11.53 -7.79 -9.83
CA ALA A 61 -11.18 -6.51 -10.45
C ALA A 61 -11.37 -5.30 -9.51
N ASP A 62 -12.16 -5.45 -8.46
CA ASP A 62 -12.53 -4.37 -7.53
C ASP A 62 -11.81 -4.48 -6.17
N ASN A 63 -10.97 -5.52 -6.00
CA ASN A 63 -10.25 -5.76 -4.75
C ASN A 63 -8.75 -5.49 -4.92
N THR A 64 -8.18 -4.67 -4.05
CA THR A 64 -6.79 -4.20 -4.14
C THR A 64 -5.77 -5.33 -4.08
N ALA A 65 -6.00 -6.34 -3.23
CA ALA A 65 -5.10 -7.47 -3.07
C ALA A 65 -5.09 -8.39 -4.32
N THR A 66 -6.26 -8.64 -4.90
CA THR A 66 -6.35 -9.48 -6.10
C THR A 66 -5.78 -8.80 -7.34
N VAL A 67 -5.99 -7.49 -7.51
CA VAL A 67 -5.37 -6.73 -8.62
C VAL A 67 -3.86 -6.69 -8.48
N ALA A 68 -3.34 -6.47 -7.27
CA ALA A 68 -1.91 -6.51 -6.99
C ALA A 68 -1.31 -7.90 -7.32
N LEU A 69 -1.96 -8.98 -6.89
CA LEU A 69 -1.55 -10.36 -7.19
C LEU A 69 -1.65 -10.70 -8.67
N GLN A 70 -2.67 -10.21 -9.38
CA GLN A 70 -2.80 -10.41 -10.81
C GLN A 70 -1.63 -9.76 -11.56
N SER A 71 -1.27 -8.52 -11.19
CA SER A 71 -0.12 -7.81 -11.75
C SER A 71 1.20 -8.57 -11.50
N LEU A 72 1.42 -9.06 -10.28
CA LEU A 72 2.60 -9.85 -9.92
C LEU A 72 2.65 -11.19 -10.68
N ARG A 73 1.52 -11.91 -10.74
CA ARG A 73 1.37 -13.18 -11.45
C ARG A 73 1.75 -13.06 -12.93
N ASP A 74 1.23 -12.02 -13.57
CA ASP A 74 1.46 -11.78 -15.01
C ASP A 74 2.93 -11.42 -15.28
N ALA A 75 3.54 -10.59 -14.44
CA ALA A 75 4.97 -10.28 -14.52
C ALA A 75 5.86 -11.50 -14.29
N ALA A 76 5.44 -12.41 -13.39
CA ALA A 76 6.16 -13.67 -13.13
C ALA A 76 5.96 -14.73 -14.21
N GLY A 77 5.06 -14.54 -15.18
CA GLY A 77 4.71 -15.55 -16.19
C GLY A 77 4.16 -16.83 -15.57
N MET A 78 3.48 -16.74 -14.43
CA MET A 78 2.97 -17.90 -13.68
C MET A 78 1.77 -18.54 -14.40
N ASN A 79 1.83 -19.86 -14.66
CA ASN A 79 0.73 -20.59 -15.28
C ASN A 79 -0.44 -20.90 -14.33
N GLY A 80 -0.18 -20.93 -13.01
CA GLY A 80 -1.19 -21.10 -11.96
C GLY A 80 -1.83 -19.78 -11.57
N GLY A 81 -2.42 -19.74 -10.36
CA GLY A 81 -3.05 -18.56 -9.80
C GLY A 81 -2.87 -18.45 -8.29
N PHE A 82 -3.65 -17.54 -7.69
CA PHE A 82 -3.63 -17.28 -6.26
C PHE A 82 -5.03 -17.16 -5.67
N GLU A 83 -5.18 -17.61 -4.44
CA GLU A 83 -6.30 -17.27 -3.59
C GLU A 83 -5.78 -16.42 -2.43
N VAL A 84 -6.42 -15.28 -2.15
CA VAL A 84 -6.03 -14.38 -1.08
C VAL A 84 -7.10 -14.30 -0.01
N SER A 85 -6.68 -14.47 1.24
CA SER A 85 -7.49 -14.23 2.44
C SER A 85 -6.93 -13.05 3.22
N ILE A 86 -7.80 -12.14 3.66
CA ILE A 86 -7.40 -10.89 4.31
C ILE A 86 -8.05 -10.80 5.70
N GLU A 87 -7.23 -10.69 6.74
CA GLU A 87 -7.67 -10.32 8.07
C GLU A 87 -7.40 -8.83 8.30
N LYS A 88 -8.45 -8.02 8.23
CA LYS A 88 -8.36 -6.56 8.35
C LYS A 88 -8.19 -6.11 9.79
N GLY A 89 -7.02 -5.59 10.12
CA GLY A 89 -6.75 -4.90 11.39
C GLY A 89 -6.94 -3.39 11.31
N ILE A 90 -6.84 -2.80 10.11
CA ILE A 90 -6.92 -1.36 9.86
C ILE A 90 -8.39 -0.96 9.60
N PRO A 91 -8.94 0.04 10.31
CA PRO A 91 -10.31 0.50 10.09
C PRO A 91 -10.50 1.13 8.70
N LEU A 92 -11.70 0.97 8.13
CA LEU A 92 -12.07 1.55 6.84
C LEU A 92 -12.11 3.09 6.92
N GLY A 93 -11.57 3.75 5.88
CA GLY A 93 -11.61 5.21 5.76
C GLY A 93 -10.85 5.95 6.88
N SER A 94 -9.95 5.26 7.57
CA SER A 94 -9.16 5.82 8.67
C SER A 94 -7.99 6.72 8.24
N GLY A 95 -7.67 6.76 6.94
CA GLY A 95 -6.45 7.43 6.47
C GLY A 95 -5.15 6.69 6.84
N LEU A 96 -5.24 5.43 7.27
CA LEU A 96 -4.10 4.63 7.74
C LEU A 96 -3.63 3.58 6.71
N GLY A 97 -3.85 3.82 5.43
CA GLY A 97 -3.34 2.98 4.34
C GLY A 97 -3.93 1.56 4.31
N GLY A 98 -5.21 1.37 4.69
CA GLY A 98 -5.82 0.03 4.75
C GLY A 98 -5.91 -0.69 3.41
N SER A 99 -6.09 0.03 2.29
CA SER A 99 -6.04 -0.51 0.92
C SER A 99 -4.61 -0.89 0.52
N ALA A 100 -3.65 0.02 0.79
CA ALA A 100 -2.23 -0.20 0.56
C ALA A 100 -1.73 -1.44 1.32
N ALA A 101 -2.12 -1.62 2.60
CA ALA A 101 -1.74 -2.78 3.39
C ALA A 101 -2.25 -4.09 2.78
N SER A 102 -3.49 -4.13 2.27
CA SER A 102 -4.01 -5.32 1.59
C SER A 102 -3.23 -5.64 0.31
N ALA A 103 -2.91 -4.63 -0.51
CA ALA A 103 -2.13 -4.79 -1.73
C ALA A 103 -0.68 -5.22 -1.44
N VAL A 104 0.00 -4.55 -0.51
CA VAL A 104 1.39 -4.87 -0.11
C VAL A 104 1.47 -6.27 0.50
N GLY A 105 0.59 -6.61 1.44
CA GLY A 105 0.57 -7.94 2.05
C GLY A 105 0.39 -9.04 1.01
N ALA A 106 -0.46 -8.79 0.01
CA ALA A 106 -0.72 -9.73 -1.08
C ALA A 106 0.51 -9.95 -1.97
N VAL A 107 1.19 -8.88 -2.42
CA VAL A 107 2.38 -9.04 -3.27
C VAL A 107 3.56 -9.64 -2.51
N VAL A 108 3.74 -9.30 -1.23
CA VAL A 108 4.80 -9.88 -0.40
C VAL A 108 4.57 -11.38 -0.19
N ALA A 109 3.37 -11.78 0.24
CA ALA A 109 3.05 -13.19 0.43
C ALA A 109 3.06 -13.96 -0.91
N GLY A 110 2.57 -13.34 -1.99
CA GLY A 110 2.57 -13.94 -3.33
C GLY A 110 3.97 -14.15 -3.88
N ALA A 111 4.88 -13.20 -3.68
CA ALA A 111 6.27 -13.29 -4.13
C ALA A 111 7.03 -14.45 -3.48
N GLU A 112 6.81 -14.69 -2.19
CA GLU A 112 7.41 -15.82 -1.47
C GLU A 112 6.98 -17.20 -2.03
N LEU A 113 5.81 -17.25 -2.69
CA LEU A 113 5.34 -18.46 -3.38
C LEU A 113 5.93 -18.62 -4.79
N LEU A 114 6.60 -17.62 -5.33
CA LEU A 114 7.23 -17.66 -6.65
C LEU A 114 8.65 -18.20 -6.56
N SER A 115 9.13 -18.81 -7.63
CA SER A 115 10.49 -19.38 -7.69
C SER A 115 11.58 -18.33 -7.87
N ALA A 116 11.22 -17.14 -8.34
CA ALA A 116 12.15 -16.03 -8.55
C ALA A 116 12.24 -15.15 -7.28
N SER A 117 13.42 -14.60 -7.02
CA SER A 117 13.59 -13.58 -5.99
C SER A 117 13.07 -12.24 -6.49
N TRP A 118 12.27 -11.57 -5.67
CA TRP A 118 11.71 -10.25 -5.91
C TRP A 118 12.24 -9.29 -4.85
N SER A 119 12.83 -8.18 -5.26
CA SER A 119 13.17 -7.10 -4.34
C SER A 119 11.93 -6.27 -3.98
N GLN A 120 11.99 -5.48 -2.91
CA GLN A 120 10.91 -4.54 -2.57
C GLN A 120 10.66 -3.54 -3.71
N ALA A 121 11.70 -3.11 -4.42
CA ALA A 121 11.55 -2.24 -5.58
C ALA A 121 10.79 -2.92 -6.73
N ASP A 122 11.03 -4.22 -6.97
CA ASP A 122 10.29 -4.99 -7.98
C ASP A 122 8.82 -5.17 -7.61
N LEU A 123 8.50 -5.26 -6.30
CA LEU A 123 7.14 -5.44 -5.81
C LEU A 123 6.30 -4.15 -5.79
N LEU A 124 6.95 -2.99 -5.69
CA LEU A 124 6.27 -1.69 -5.55
C LEU A 124 5.27 -1.41 -6.69
N PRO A 125 5.61 -1.59 -7.98
CA PRO A 125 4.66 -1.34 -9.08
C PRO A 125 3.40 -2.20 -8.99
N HIS A 126 3.53 -3.46 -8.54
CA HIS A 126 2.40 -4.37 -8.40
C HIS A 126 1.48 -3.98 -7.24
N ALA A 127 2.05 -3.57 -6.11
CA ALA A 127 1.28 -3.05 -4.97
C ALA A 127 0.56 -1.73 -5.34
N LEU A 128 1.21 -0.84 -6.09
CA LEU A 128 0.61 0.40 -6.60
C LEU A 128 -0.55 0.12 -7.56
N ALA A 129 -0.43 -0.88 -8.43
CA ALA A 129 -1.52 -1.29 -9.32
C ALA A 129 -2.77 -1.72 -8.52
N GLY A 130 -2.58 -2.41 -7.39
CA GLY A 130 -3.66 -2.74 -6.48
C GLY A 130 -4.25 -1.51 -5.79
N GLU A 131 -3.42 -0.61 -5.28
CA GLU A 131 -3.87 0.60 -4.59
C GLU A 131 -4.69 1.52 -5.50
N ALA A 132 -4.36 1.60 -6.79
CA ALA A 132 -5.07 2.41 -7.77
C ALA A 132 -6.57 2.05 -7.89
N VAL A 133 -6.96 0.82 -7.57
CA VAL A 133 -8.38 0.41 -7.54
C VAL A 133 -9.18 1.19 -6.50
N ALA A 134 -8.59 1.44 -5.34
CA ALA A 134 -9.24 2.13 -4.24
C ALA A 134 -9.13 3.66 -4.34
N SER A 135 -7.96 4.17 -4.72
CA SER A 135 -7.65 5.61 -4.75
C SER A 135 -8.02 6.28 -6.07
N GLY A 136 -8.05 5.52 -7.16
CA GLY A 136 -8.28 6.01 -8.54
C GLY A 136 -7.02 6.54 -9.21
N ASP A 137 -5.86 6.54 -8.52
CA ASP A 137 -4.58 6.98 -9.05
C ASP A 137 -3.43 6.30 -8.28
N LEU A 138 -2.18 6.46 -8.75
CA LEU A 138 -0.99 5.86 -8.15
C LEU A 138 -0.44 6.77 -7.04
N HIS A 139 -0.68 6.41 -5.79
CA HIS A 139 -0.20 7.16 -4.62
C HIS A 139 0.79 6.31 -3.81
N PRO A 140 2.10 6.62 -3.87
CA PRO A 140 3.12 5.80 -3.21
C PRO A 140 3.22 6.06 -1.70
N ASP A 141 2.73 7.17 -1.19
CA ASP A 141 2.93 7.66 0.18
C ASP A 141 2.38 6.73 1.28
N ASN A 142 1.45 5.84 0.96
CA ASN A 142 1.02 4.75 1.83
C ASN A 142 1.62 3.39 1.45
N VAL A 143 1.76 3.10 0.16
CA VAL A 143 2.27 1.82 -0.35
C VAL A 143 3.76 1.66 -0.05
N ALA A 144 4.57 2.69 -0.35
CA ALA A 144 6.01 2.62 -0.14
C ALA A 144 6.40 2.40 1.33
N PRO A 145 5.91 3.17 2.33
CA PRO A 145 6.26 2.90 3.71
C PRO A 145 5.74 1.55 4.21
N CYS A 146 4.57 1.09 3.76
CA CYS A 146 4.06 -0.22 4.10
C CYS A 146 4.99 -1.34 3.61
N LEU A 147 5.58 -1.19 2.43
CA LEU A 147 6.47 -2.17 1.80
C LEU A 147 7.92 -2.08 2.31
N PHE A 148 8.49 -0.86 2.39
CA PHE A 148 9.89 -0.64 2.76
C PHE A 148 10.11 -0.49 4.27
N GLY A 149 9.05 -0.16 5.01
CA GLY A 149 9.14 0.14 6.44
C GLY A 149 9.66 1.56 6.73
N GLY A 150 9.51 2.00 7.99
CA GLY A 150 10.03 3.27 8.47
C GLY A 150 9.37 4.49 7.83
N LEU A 151 10.13 5.60 7.78
CA LEU A 151 9.76 6.82 7.07
C LEU A 151 10.49 6.85 5.73
N VAL A 152 9.78 7.08 4.65
CA VAL A 152 10.34 7.04 3.29
C VAL A 152 9.90 8.24 2.46
N LEU A 153 10.80 8.67 1.57
CA LEU A 153 10.54 9.63 0.50
C LEU A 153 10.55 8.88 -0.84
N THR A 154 9.45 8.92 -1.57
CA THR A 154 9.39 8.42 -2.94
C THR A 154 9.71 9.56 -3.90
N ARG A 155 10.82 9.43 -4.67
CA ARG A 155 11.26 10.43 -5.65
C ARG A 155 10.76 10.12 -7.05
N GLU A 156 10.75 8.84 -7.41
CA GLU A 156 10.32 8.35 -8.72
C GLU A 156 9.56 7.05 -8.56
N MET A 157 8.69 6.74 -9.52
CA MET A 157 7.92 5.49 -9.54
C MET A 157 8.29 4.56 -10.69
N ASP A 158 8.95 5.07 -11.72
CA ASP A 158 9.43 4.28 -12.87
C ASP A 158 10.78 4.83 -13.39
N PRO A 159 11.92 4.16 -13.07
CA PRO A 159 12.04 3.07 -12.10
C PRO A 159 11.80 3.54 -10.66
N PRO A 160 11.33 2.66 -9.76
CA PRO A 160 11.07 3.03 -8.38
C PRO A 160 12.33 3.53 -7.66
N ASP A 161 12.22 4.72 -7.06
CA ASP A 161 13.29 5.33 -6.25
C ASP A 161 12.72 5.79 -4.90
N VAL A 162 12.91 4.95 -3.90
CA VAL A 162 12.41 5.14 -2.54
C VAL A 162 13.59 5.34 -1.59
N VAL A 163 13.65 6.49 -0.96
CA VAL A 163 14.73 6.89 -0.07
C VAL A 163 14.28 6.75 1.39
N PRO A 164 14.92 5.88 2.19
CA PRO A 164 14.64 5.80 3.61
C PRO A 164 15.16 7.04 4.35
N ILE A 165 14.32 7.58 5.24
CA ILE A 165 14.66 8.72 6.09
C ILE A 165 14.89 8.18 7.52
N PRO A 166 16.08 8.37 8.09
CA PRO A 166 16.37 7.95 9.45
C PRO A 166 15.48 8.68 10.46
N VAL A 167 14.79 7.90 11.32
CA VAL A 167 13.96 8.45 12.41
C VAL A 167 14.62 8.11 13.74
N PRO A 168 14.90 9.09 14.61
CA PRO A 168 15.40 8.83 15.95
C PRO A 168 14.48 7.89 16.74
N SER A 169 15.07 6.98 17.51
CA SER A 169 14.33 5.92 18.21
C SER A 169 13.43 6.41 19.35
N ASP A 170 13.63 7.64 19.79
CA ASP A 170 12.85 8.31 20.85
C ASP A 170 11.60 9.05 20.32
N ILE A 171 11.48 9.21 18.98
CA ILE A 171 10.27 9.79 18.39
C ILE A 171 9.10 8.79 18.49
N ARG A 172 7.94 9.33 18.87
CA ARG A 172 6.68 8.60 18.96
C ARG A 172 5.62 9.29 18.11
N CYS A 173 4.84 8.48 17.39
CA CYS A 173 3.66 8.96 16.68
C CYS A 173 2.42 8.72 17.54
N VAL A 174 1.62 9.76 17.74
CA VAL A 174 0.29 9.66 18.36
C VAL A 174 -0.76 9.77 17.26
N LEU A 175 -1.57 8.72 17.11
CA LEU A 175 -2.66 8.71 16.15
C LEU A 175 -3.96 9.12 16.84
N VAL A 176 -4.67 10.08 16.25
CA VAL A 176 -6.02 10.46 16.65
C VAL A 176 -6.94 10.24 15.45
N HIS A 177 -7.80 9.25 15.56
CA HIS A 177 -8.78 8.93 14.52
C HIS A 177 -10.17 9.42 14.97
N PRO A 178 -10.74 10.46 14.33
CA PRO A 178 -12.11 10.88 14.60
C PRO A 178 -13.08 9.83 14.08
N ASP A 179 -14.25 9.72 14.69
CA ASP A 179 -15.34 8.83 14.24
C ASP A 179 -16.02 9.41 12.99
N ARG A 180 -15.25 9.49 11.90
CA ARG A 180 -15.68 10.03 10.62
C ARG A 180 -14.93 9.35 9.47
N VAL A 181 -15.68 8.84 8.51
CA VAL A 181 -15.12 8.35 7.24
C VAL A 181 -14.93 9.53 6.28
N LEU A 182 -13.73 9.70 5.76
CA LEU A 182 -13.40 10.67 4.71
C LEU A 182 -12.81 9.93 3.50
N PRO A 183 -13.58 9.77 2.41
CA PRO A 183 -13.08 9.16 1.19
C PRO A 183 -11.95 9.99 0.59
N THR A 184 -10.84 9.35 0.20
CA THR A 184 -9.66 10.02 -0.38
C THR A 184 -10.02 10.85 -1.61
N ARG A 185 -10.88 10.33 -2.48
CA ARG A 185 -11.35 11.04 -3.68
C ARG A 185 -12.04 12.36 -3.35
N GLU A 186 -12.89 12.40 -2.31
CA GLU A 186 -13.59 13.63 -1.88
C GLU A 186 -12.60 14.65 -1.31
N ALA A 187 -11.64 14.19 -0.49
CA ALA A 187 -10.61 15.06 0.05
C ALA A 187 -9.75 15.70 -1.05
N ARG A 188 -9.37 14.91 -2.07
CA ARG A 188 -8.58 15.40 -3.20
C ARG A 188 -9.35 16.35 -4.11
N ALA A 189 -10.66 16.18 -4.28
CA ALA A 189 -11.50 17.07 -5.08
C ALA A 189 -11.56 18.52 -4.55
N CYS A 190 -11.11 18.76 -3.30
CA CYS A 190 -11.01 20.10 -2.74
C CYS A 190 -9.70 20.82 -3.09
N LEU A 191 -8.73 20.12 -3.71
CA LEU A 191 -7.44 20.71 -4.07
C LEU A 191 -7.52 21.44 -5.41
N PRO A 192 -6.78 22.55 -5.58
CA PRO A 192 -6.69 23.22 -6.87
C PRO A 192 -5.81 22.42 -7.84
N ASP A 193 -6.14 22.46 -9.14
CA ASP A 193 -5.34 21.82 -10.19
C ASP A 193 -3.97 22.49 -10.41
N THR A 194 -3.82 23.75 -10.01
CA THR A 194 -2.59 24.53 -10.14
C THR A 194 -2.33 25.39 -8.92
N ILE A 195 -1.05 25.64 -8.65
CA ILE A 195 -0.62 26.54 -7.57
C ILE A 195 0.34 27.61 -8.14
N PRO A 196 0.42 28.81 -7.53
CA PRO A 196 1.42 29.79 -7.89
C PRO A 196 2.84 29.28 -7.73
N LEU A 197 3.78 29.69 -8.62
CA LEU A 197 5.19 29.30 -8.53
C LEU A 197 5.80 29.62 -7.15
N SER A 198 5.41 30.74 -6.54
CA SER A 198 5.89 31.12 -5.20
C SER A 198 5.49 30.11 -4.11
N GLU A 199 4.29 29.53 -4.21
CA GLU A 199 3.85 28.47 -3.30
C GLU A 199 4.64 27.16 -3.52
N SER A 200 4.90 26.79 -4.79
CA SER A 200 5.74 25.65 -5.12
C SER A 200 7.16 25.80 -4.57
N VAL A 201 7.77 26.98 -4.73
CA VAL A 201 9.10 27.29 -4.18
C VAL A 201 9.09 27.18 -2.65
N ARG A 202 8.07 27.73 -1.99
CA ARG A 202 7.92 27.64 -0.53
C ARG A 202 7.78 26.18 -0.05
N GLN A 203 6.94 25.39 -0.73
CA GLN A 203 6.74 23.97 -0.44
C GLN A 203 8.04 23.18 -0.59
N THR A 204 8.80 23.42 -1.66
CA THR A 204 10.11 22.79 -1.89
C THR A 204 11.11 23.15 -0.78
N ALA A 205 11.12 24.41 -0.32
CA ALA A 205 12.00 24.84 0.77
C ALA A 205 11.65 24.13 2.10
N HIS A 206 10.36 23.95 2.40
CA HIS A 206 9.91 23.22 3.59
C HIS A 206 10.26 21.73 3.51
N LEU A 207 10.08 21.10 2.34
CA LEU A 207 10.46 19.70 2.15
C LEU A 207 11.98 19.51 2.27
N GLY A 208 12.78 20.47 1.74
CA GLY A 208 14.24 20.43 1.87
C GLY A 208 14.75 20.67 3.29
N ALA A 209 13.93 21.23 4.18
CA ALA A 209 14.25 21.45 5.60
C ALA A 209 13.80 20.31 6.52
N PHE A 210 12.95 19.41 6.05
CA PHE A 210 12.47 18.23 6.75
C PHE A 210 13.52 17.14 6.84
#